data_d8cb434abddde2dccf84567041e35d64
#
_entry.id   d8cb434abddde2dccf84567041e35d64
#
_cell.length_a   1.000
_cell.length_b   1.000
_cell.length_c   1.000
_cell.angle_alpha   90.00
_cell.angle_beta   90.00
_cell.angle_gamma   90.00
#
_symmetry.space_group_name_H-M   'P 1'
#
loop_
_entity.id
_entity.type
_entity.pdbx_description
1 polymer ?
#
loop_
_entity_poly.entity_id
_entity_poly.type
_entity_poly.pdbx_seq_one_letter_code
_entity_poly.pdbx_strand_id
1 'polypeptide(L)'
;MELNEKERITFEIIKKVVDGDITRKEAEFELNKSRQQIYRLINIYKSEGEDGFVHKNRGRNNPNKIDRDIIEKLENLYLTEYHNFNFEHFFEKIKDEYSISYPSLHRTFLEHDIISPLAHKGTIKLYTEKMNSAINNKGTNVTNEKIELFKSRQITIEKARTRKSTNLYSFGQEVQMDACEKVWFGNVVTHLHLAVDKGTKKVLFGWFEYEEITRGYFILLFNIIINYGIPLKIKTDNRNSFSNNKNKVDTTQFGIICETLGIELVTTSVAVGKPNVERANKTFKDRLIAELEYEGINDIDKANEYLNNVFIPYMNKKFSYEINLKTSKMRSNNYTEEELNLIISEKYNRIIDNASSVKYNNKYYIPVNPDTGVVTSFMQKTECTFIITYNAEYWCKIEGNYYKLIEIENRDSTMKKEIDNNKPIEIKKYIPPANHPWRKNMMLK
;
A
#
# COMPACT_ATOMS: atom_id res chain seq x y z
N MET A 1 -27.73 -17.99 -45.67
CA MET A 1 -27.70 -16.95 -44.59
C MET A 1 -28.12 -15.63 -45.21
N GLU A 2 -29.01 -14.84 -44.57
CA GLU A 2 -29.36 -13.52 -45.10
C GLU A 2 -28.17 -12.57 -45.08
N LEU A 3 -28.00 -11.81 -46.19
CA LEU A 3 -26.97 -10.79 -46.30
C LEU A 3 -27.23 -9.63 -45.33
N ASN A 4 -26.19 -9.12 -44.69
CA ASN A 4 -26.31 -7.84 -43.97
C ASN A 4 -26.35 -6.67 -44.95
N GLU A 5 -26.67 -5.48 -44.47
CA GLU A 5 -26.87 -4.29 -45.34
C GLU A 5 -25.64 -3.98 -46.20
N LYS A 6 -24.42 -4.10 -45.67
CA LYS A 6 -23.18 -3.86 -46.45
C LYS A 6 -22.90 -4.96 -47.47
N GLU A 7 -23.19 -6.20 -47.14
CA GLU A 7 -23.06 -7.34 -48.03
C GLU A 7 -24.09 -7.24 -49.14
N ARG A 8 -25.34 -6.84 -48.85
CA ARG A 8 -26.41 -6.65 -49.80
C ARG A 8 -26.08 -5.53 -50.81
N ILE A 9 -25.64 -4.37 -50.32
CA ILE A 9 -25.20 -3.27 -51.20
C ILE A 9 -24.06 -3.75 -52.10
N THR A 10 -23.08 -4.47 -51.58
CA THR A 10 -21.97 -5.00 -52.39
C THR A 10 -22.49 -5.96 -53.48
N PHE A 11 -23.39 -6.87 -53.13
CA PHE A 11 -24.00 -7.83 -54.01
C PHE A 11 -24.80 -7.13 -55.15
N GLU A 12 -25.66 -6.18 -54.80
CA GLU A 12 -26.49 -5.44 -55.78
C GLU A 12 -25.64 -4.64 -56.78
N ILE A 13 -24.59 -3.98 -56.33
CA ILE A 13 -23.68 -3.25 -57.19
C ILE A 13 -22.92 -4.20 -58.12
N ILE A 14 -22.41 -5.32 -57.63
CA ILE A 14 -21.72 -6.31 -58.47
C ILE A 14 -22.68 -6.97 -59.45
N LYS A 15 -23.94 -7.22 -59.07
CA LYS A 15 -24.97 -7.70 -59.98
C LYS A 15 -25.19 -6.76 -61.12
N LYS A 16 -25.35 -5.46 -60.86
CA LYS A 16 -25.49 -4.42 -61.92
C LYS A 16 -24.30 -4.38 -62.88
N VAL A 17 -23.07 -4.63 -62.35
CA VAL A 17 -21.85 -4.73 -63.19
C VAL A 17 -21.93 -5.94 -64.15
N VAL A 18 -22.42 -7.08 -63.65
CA VAL A 18 -22.51 -8.31 -64.45
C VAL A 18 -23.64 -8.23 -65.45
N ASP A 19 -24.75 -7.58 -65.08
CA ASP A 19 -25.93 -7.31 -65.98
C ASP A 19 -25.63 -6.24 -67.00
N GLY A 20 -24.56 -5.47 -66.83
CA GLY A 20 -24.13 -4.43 -67.81
C GLY A 20 -24.74 -3.04 -67.57
N ASP A 21 -25.45 -2.84 -66.46
CA ASP A 21 -26.10 -1.61 -66.05
C ASP A 21 -25.14 -0.50 -65.66
N ILE A 22 -24.01 -0.89 -65.02
CA ILE A 22 -22.94 0.02 -64.59
C ILE A 22 -21.57 -0.54 -64.98
N THR A 23 -20.64 0.40 -65.20
CA THR A 23 -19.26 0.02 -65.52
C THR A 23 -18.47 -0.43 -64.30
N ARG A 24 -17.40 -1.20 -64.54
CA ARG A 24 -16.49 -1.61 -63.43
C ARG A 24 -15.87 -0.46 -62.68
N LYS A 25 -15.58 0.67 -63.40
CA LYS A 25 -15.04 1.89 -62.82
C LYS A 25 -16.02 2.57 -61.84
N GLU A 26 -17.30 2.58 -62.19
CA GLU A 26 -18.37 3.09 -61.32
C GLU A 26 -18.50 2.24 -60.08
N ALA A 27 -18.44 0.92 -60.19
CA ALA A 27 -18.46 0.02 -59.05
C ALA A 27 -17.22 0.16 -58.16
N GLU A 28 -16.04 0.45 -58.71
CA GLU A 28 -14.83 0.78 -57.95
C GLU A 28 -15.07 2.02 -57.09
N PHE A 29 -15.71 3.04 -57.64
CA PHE A 29 -16.02 4.29 -56.95
C PHE A 29 -17.12 4.10 -55.87
N GLU A 30 -18.23 3.45 -56.22
CA GLU A 30 -19.35 3.26 -55.32
C GLU A 30 -18.98 2.37 -54.12
N LEU A 31 -18.21 1.30 -54.35
CA LEU A 31 -17.79 0.36 -53.29
C LEU A 31 -16.48 0.78 -52.59
N ASN A 32 -15.81 1.82 -53.06
CA ASN A 32 -14.48 2.22 -52.63
C ASN A 32 -13.50 1.03 -52.57
N LYS A 33 -13.48 0.23 -53.65
CA LYS A 33 -12.67 -1.00 -53.77
C LYS A 33 -11.76 -0.93 -55.00
N SER A 34 -10.60 -1.59 -54.89
CA SER A 34 -9.67 -1.65 -56.00
C SER A 34 -10.22 -2.49 -57.17
N ARG A 35 -9.72 -2.22 -58.38
CA ARG A 35 -10.06 -2.99 -59.60
C ARG A 35 -9.92 -4.51 -59.38
N GLN A 36 -8.86 -4.94 -58.71
CA GLN A 36 -8.67 -6.36 -58.44
C GLN A 36 -9.74 -6.94 -57.51
N GLN A 37 -10.19 -6.17 -56.52
CA GLN A 37 -11.26 -6.58 -55.61
C GLN A 37 -12.60 -6.69 -56.36
N ILE A 38 -12.90 -5.77 -57.24
CA ILE A 38 -14.11 -5.86 -58.10
C ILE A 38 -14.08 -7.10 -58.99
N TYR A 39 -12.94 -7.39 -59.63
CA TYR A 39 -12.79 -8.64 -60.39
C TYR A 39 -13.02 -9.89 -59.53
N ARG A 40 -12.48 -9.94 -58.33
CA ARG A 40 -12.71 -11.06 -57.42
C ARG A 40 -14.19 -11.20 -57.04
N LEU A 41 -14.87 -10.10 -56.76
CA LEU A 41 -16.29 -10.09 -56.43
C LEU A 41 -17.15 -10.53 -57.63
N ILE A 42 -16.85 -10.10 -58.88
CA ILE A 42 -17.51 -10.58 -60.10
C ILE A 42 -17.35 -12.10 -60.26
N ASN A 43 -16.14 -12.63 -60.01
CA ASN A 43 -15.91 -14.08 -60.07
C ASN A 43 -16.68 -14.83 -58.98
N ILE A 44 -16.73 -14.30 -57.75
CA ILE A 44 -17.54 -14.88 -56.66
C ILE A 44 -19.03 -14.86 -57.04
N TYR A 45 -19.54 -13.75 -57.60
CA TYR A 45 -20.92 -13.69 -58.08
C TYR A 45 -21.22 -14.75 -59.12
N LYS A 46 -20.30 -14.98 -60.09
CA LYS A 46 -20.47 -15.99 -61.15
C LYS A 46 -20.38 -17.43 -60.66
N SER A 47 -19.59 -17.71 -59.58
CA SER A 47 -19.36 -19.06 -59.06
C SER A 47 -20.30 -19.45 -57.92
N GLU A 48 -20.58 -18.52 -56.99
CA GLU A 48 -21.27 -18.79 -55.73
C GLU A 48 -22.60 -18.03 -55.59
N GLY A 49 -22.91 -17.10 -56.55
CA GLY A 49 -24.10 -16.27 -56.45
C GLY A 49 -24.16 -15.37 -55.23
N GLU A 50 -25.35 -15.24 -54.66
CA GLU A 50 -25.59 -14.41 -53.45
C GLU A 50 -24.85 -14.96 -52.20
N ASP A 51 -24.75 -16.26 -52.03
CA ASP A 51 -24.11 -16.90 -50.90
C ASP A 51 -22.62 -16.59 -50.81
N GLY A 52 -21.96 -16.29 -51.93
CA GLY A 52 -20.54 -15.91 -51.96
C GLY A 52 -20.25 -14.54 -51.32
N PHE A 53 -21.26 -13.71 -51.12
CA PHE A 53 -21.13 -12.41 -50.48
C PHE A 53 -21.26 -12.45 -48.94
N VAL A 54 -21.71 -13.56 -48.39
CA VAL A 54 -21.71 -13.78 -46.95
C VAL A 54 -20.27 -13.84 -46.42
N HIS A 55 -19.94 -13.01 -45.48
CA HIS A 55 -18.58 -12.98 -44.96
C HIS A 55 -18.20 -14.33 -44.35
N LYS A 56 -17.15 -15.01 -44.86
CA LYS A 56 -16.74 -16.38 -44.49
C LYS A 56 -16.42 -16.59 -43.01
N ASN A 57 -16.20 -15.52 -42.25
CA ASN A 57 -16.01 -15.59 -40.79
C ASN A 57 -17.33 -15.41 -40.00
N ARG A 58 -18.45 -15.21 -40.67
CA ARG A 58 -19.76 -15.07 -40.04
C ARG A 58 -20.18 -16.42 -39.44
N GLY A 59 -20.45 -16.44 -38.15
CA GLY A 59 -20.79 -17.67 -37.42
C GLY A 59 -19.61 -18.57 -37.06
N ARG A 60 -18.37 -18.18 -37.42
CA ARG A 60 -17.18 -18.93 -36.99
C ARG A 60 -16.93 -18.71 -35.53
N ASN A 61 -16.96 -19.78 -34.73
CA ASN A 61 -16.56 -19.67 -33.33
C ASN A 61 -15.08 -19.25 -33.27
N ASN A 62 -14.81 -18.20 -32.50
CA ASN A 62 -13.43 -17.79 -32.25
C ASN A 62 -12.76 -18.90 -31.43
N PRO A 63 -11.65 -19.54 -31.90
CA PRO A 63 -10.97 -20.60 -31.16
C PRO A 63 -10.45 -20.14 -29.80
N ASN A 64 -10.32 -18.83 -29.59
CA ASN A 64 -9.91 -18.23 -28.32
C ASN A 64 -11.11 -17.74 -27.47
N LYS A 65 -12.35 -18.16 -27.81
CA LYS A 65 -13.51 -17.82 -27.00
C LYS A 65 -13.43 -18.63 -25.71
N ILE A 66 -13.47 -17.93 -24.59
CA ILE A 66 -13.50 -18.57 -23.26
C ILE A 66 -14.81 -19.34 -23.14
N ASP A 67 -14.74 -20.53 -22.55
CA ASP A 67 -15.91 -21.35 -22.27
C ASP A 67 -16.85 -20.58 -21.32
N ARG A 68 -18.15 -20.68 -21.59
CA ARG A 68 -19.18 -19.99 -20.80
C ARG A 68 -19.17 -20.45 -19.33
N ASP A 69 -18.94 -21.72 -19.08
CA ASP A 69 -18.89 -22.26 -17.73
C ASP A 69 -17.70 -21.71 -16.94
N ILE A 70 -16.57 -21.46 -17.60
CA ILE A 70 -15.39 -20.82 -17.00
C ILE A 70 -15.71 -19.35 -16.68
N ILE A 71 -16.39 -18.64 -17.58
CA ILE A 71 -16.77 -17.25 -17.35
C ILE A 71 -17.68 -17.14 -16.13
N GLU A 72 -18.73 -17.96 -16.05
CA GLU A 72 -19.67 -17.97 -14.92
C GLU A 72 -18.98 -18.27 -13.58
N LYS A 73 -18.02 -19.21 -13.57
CA LYS A 73 -17.20 -19.52 -12.39
C LYS A 73 -16.35 -18.35 -11.97
N LEU A 74 -15.64 -17.70 -12.93
CA LEU A 74 -14.79 -16.54 -12.64
C LEU A 74 -15.58 -15.33 -12.17
N GLU A 75 -16.76 -15.10 -12.73
CA GLU A 75 -17.65 -14.04 -12.28
C GLU A 75 -18.13 -14.28 -10.84
N ASN A 76 -18.59 -15.48 -10.55
CA ASN A 76 -19.02 -15.84 -9.21
C ASN A 76 -17.88 -15.71 -8.21
N LEU A 77 -16.70 -16.26 -8.52
CA LEU A 77 -15.50 -16.15 -7.69
C LEU A 77 -15.12 -14.67 -7.43
N TYR A 78 -15.14 -13.84 -8.48
CA TYR A 78 -14.86 -12.42 -8.31
C TYR A 78 -15.90 -11.70 -7.47
N LEU A 79 -17.17 -11.97 -7.67
CA LEU A 79 -18.26 -11.28 -6.98
C LEU A 79 -18.41 -11.72 -5.51
N THR A 80 -18.01 -12.94 -5.17
CA THR A 80 -18.13 -13.47 -3.79
C THR A 80 -16.84 -13.26 -2.97
N GLU A 81 -15.68 -13.64 -3.50
CA GLU A 81 -14.42 -13.68 -2.73
C GLU A 81 -13.49 -12.51 -3.03
N TYR A 82 -13.42 -12.08 -4.31
CA TYR A 82 -12.46 -11.08 -4.76
C TYR A 82 -13.08 -9.73 -5.15
N HIS A 83 -14.27 -9.44 -4.65
CA HIS A 83 -15.05 -8.24 -5.06
C HIS A 83 -14.33 -6.90 -4.81
N ASN A 84 -13.37 -6.84 -3.85
CA ASN A 84 -12.57 -5.66 -3.54
C ASN A 84 -11.24 -5.59 -4.32
N PHE A 85 -10.89 -6.64 -5.07
CA PHE A 85 -9.68 -6.67 -5.88
C PHE A 85 -9.88 -5.89 -7.19
N ASN A 86 -8.84 -5.17 -7.63
CA ASN A 86 -8.84 -4.73 -9.02
C ASN A 86 -8.63 -5.92 -9.96
N PHE A 87 -9.06 -5.78 -11.24
CA PHE A 87 -9.04 -6.89 -12.19
C PHE A 87 -7.64 -7.47 -12.43
N GLU A 88 -6.59 -6.64 -12.41
CA GLU A 88 -5.22 -7.11 -12.57
C GLU A 88 -4.77 -7.94 -11.37
N HIS A 89 -5.12 -7.49 -10.16
CA HIS A 89 -4.81 -8.20 -8.93
C HIS A 89 -5.60 -9.52 -8.83
N PHE A 90 -6.88 -9.52 -9.21
CA PHE A 90 -7.66 -10.76 -9.32
C PHE A 90 -7.05 -11.73 -10.33
N PHE A 91 -6.70 -11.25 -11.53
CA PHE A 91 -6.06 -12.06 -12.55
C PHE A 91 -4.76 -12.72 -12.06
N GLU A 92 -3.96 -12.02 -11.26
CA GLU A 92 -2.73 -12.57 -10.68
C GLU A 92 -3.00 -13.76 -9.74
N LYS A 93 -4.14 -13.79 -9.05
CA LYS A 93 -4.53 -14.89 -8.18
C LYS A 93 -4.97 -16.13 -8.95
N ILE A 94 -5.63 -15.95 -10.09
CA ILE A 94 -6.28 -17.04 -10.84
C ILE A 94 -5.48 -17.54 -12.04
N LYS A 95 -4.45 -16.82 -12.50
CA LYS A 95 -3.73 -17.11 -13.77
C LYS A 95 -3.10 -18.50 -13.85
N ASP A 96 -2.71 -19.08 -12.72
CA ASP A 96 -2.08 -20.38 -12.65
C ASP A 96 -3.11 -21.54 -12.65
N GLU A 97 -4.36 -21.23 -12.32
CA GLU A 97 -5.48 -22.18 -12.29
C GLU A 97 -6.31 -22.15 -13.58
N TYR A 98 -6.49 -20.95 -14.15
CA TYR A 98 -7.32 -20.76 -15.34
C TYR A 98 -6.49 -20.30 -16.53
N SER A 99 -6.57 -21.04 -17.64
CA SER A 99 -5.90 -20.68 -18.91
C SER A 99 -6.64 -19.54 -19.63
N ILE A 100 -6.57 -18.35 -19.06
CA ILE A 100 -7.19 -17.13 -19.59
C ILE A 100 -6.15 -15.99 -19.67
N SER A 101 -6.24 -15.11 -20.66
CA SER A 101 -5.41 -13.92 -20.71
C SER A 101 -6.09 -12.73 -19.98
N TYR A 102 -5.28 -11.85 -19.39
CA TYR A 102 -5.82 -10.64 -18.75
C TYR A 102 -6.70 -9.79 -19.67
N PRO A 103 -6.33 -9.52 -20.96
CA PRO A 103 -7.20 -8.77 -21.86
C PRO A 103 -8.55 -9.46 -22.11
N SER A 104 -8.58 -10.78 -22.14
CA SER A 104 -9.83 -11.54 -22.32
C SER A 104 -10.71 -11.46 -21.09
N LEU A 105 -10.14 -11.67 -19.90
CA LEU A 105 -10.84 -11.48 -18.62
C LEU A 105 -11.44 -10.08 -18.48
N HIS A 106 -10.63 -9.05 -18.73
CA HIS A 106 -11.04 -7.66 -18.62
C HIS A 106 -12.20 -7.32 -19.57
N ARG A 107 -12.14 -7.78 -20.83
CA ARG A 107 -13.20 -7.57 -21.81
C ARG A 107 -14.48 -8.28 -21.38
N THR A 108 -14.39 -9.55 -21.01
CA THR A 108 -15.54 -10.35 -20.59
C THR A 108 -16.24 -9.74 -19.38
N PHE A 109 -15.49 -9.32 -18.38
CA PHE A 109 -16.07 -8.69 -17.19
C PHE A 109 -16.79 -7.37 -17.54
N LEU A 110 -16.24 -6.56 -18.44
CA LEU A 110 -16.91 -5.35 -18.90
C LEU A 110 -18.16 -5.65 -19.75
N GLU A 111 -18.13 -6.68 -20.60
CA GLU A 111 -19.30 -7.14 -21.39
C GLU A 111 -20.43 -7.62 -20.47
N HIS A 112 -20.08 -8.21 -19.32
CA HIS A 112 -21.03 -8.69 -18.31
C HIS A 112 -21.34 -7.66 -17.20
N ASP A 113 -21.05 -6.37 -17.45
CA ASP A 113 -21.33 -5.26 -16.53
C ASP A 113 -20.64 -5.33 -15.16
N ILE A 114 -19.53 -6.04 -15.09
CA ILE A 114 -18.66 -6.07 -13.91
C ILE A 114 -17.57 -5.01 -14.11
N ILE A 115 -17.42 -4.10 -13.14
CA ILE A 115 -16.36 -3.08 -13.16
C ILE A 115 -15.42 -3.23 -11.96
N SER A 116 -14.16 -2.88 -12.17
CA SER A 116 -13.18 -2.83 -11.09
C SER A 116 -13.52 -1.72 -10.09
N PRO A 117 -13.29 -1.91 -8.77
CA PRO A 117 -13.39 -0.84 -7.77
C PRO A 117 -12.57 0.39 -8.10
N LEU A 118 -11.47 0.22 -8.85
CA LEU A 118 -10.54 1.27 -9.25
C LEU A 118 -10.67 1.68 -10.72
N ALA A 119 -11.83 1.48 -11.31
CA ALA A 119 -12.08 1.85 -12.70
C ALA A 119 -11.92 3.36 -12.93
N HIS A 120 -11.52 3.73 -14.15
CA HIS A 120 -11.36 5.14 -14.54
C HIS A 120 -12.70 5.91 -14.45
N LYS A 121 -12.64 7.22 -14.08
CA LYS A 121 -13.85 8.08 -13.97
C LYS A 121 -14.80 8.01 -15.15
N GLY A 122 -14.26 7.99 -16.37
CA GLY A 122 -15.07 7.86 -17.58
C GLY A 122 -15.83 6.53 -17.64
N THR A 123 -15.16 5.43 -17.31
CA THR A 123 -15.77 4.09 -17.27
C THR A 123 -16.86 4.04 -16.21
N ILE A 124 -16.61 4.60 -15.02
CA ILE A 124 -17.61 4.66 -13.95
C ILE A 124 -18.82 5.49 -14.37
N LYS A 125 -18.58 6.65 -15.00
CA LYS A 125 -19.67 7.52 -15.48
C LYS A 125 -20.57 6.79 -16.48
N LEU A 126 -19.97 6.19 -17.52
CA LEU A 126 -20.70 5.43 -18.53
C LEU A 126 -21.47 4.25 -17.92
N TYR A 127 -20.83 3.53 -16.99
CA TYR A 127 -21.48 2.43 -16.29
C TYR A 127 -22.62 2.93 -15.40
N THR A 128 -22.43 4.03 -14.67
CA THR A 128 -23.49 4.66 -13.86
C THR A 128 -24.68 5.09 -14.70
N GLU A 129 -24.43 5.71 -15.85
CA GLU A 129 -25.48 6.12 -16.80
C GLU A 129 -26.25 4.90 -17.32
N LYS A 130 -25.53 3.83 -17.72
CA LYS A 130 -26.12 2.56 -18.15
C LYS A 130 -26.98 1.93 -17.06
N MET A 131 -26.46 1.85 -15.83
CA MET A 131 -27.18 1.25 -14.68
C MET A 131 -28.42 2.07 -14.29
N ASN A 132 -28.31 3.40 -14.28
CA ASN A 132 -29.47 4.27 -14.02
C ASN A 132 -30.54 4.14 -15.09
N SER A 133 -30.15 4.03 -16.35
CA SER A 133 -31.09 3.77 -17.45
C SER A 133 -31.77 2.40 -17.31
N ALA A 134 -31.02 1.38 -16.89
CA ALA A 134 -31.55 0.04 -16.63
C ALA A 134 -32.54 0.00 -15.43
N ILE A 135 -32.26 0.77 -14.38
CA ILE A 135 -33.17 0.89 -13.22
C ILE A 135 -34.48 1.56 -13.61
N ASN A 136 -34.42 2.57 -14.49
CA ASN A 136 -35.57 3.34 -14.90
C ASN A 136 -36.42 2.63 -15.99
N ASN A 137 -35.77 1.83 -16.84
CA ASN A 137 -36.41 1.04 -17.89
C ASN A 137 -36.63 -0.39 -17.45
N LYS A 138 -37.86 -0.78 -17.13
CA LYS A 138 -38.28 -2.12 -16.63
C LYS A 138 -38.03 -3.30 -17.61
N GLY A 139 -37.10 -3.21 -18.55
CA GLY A 139 -36.89 -4.20 -19.61
C GLY A 139 -35.43 -4.61 -19.87
N THR A 140 -34.47 -4.28 -18.96
CA THR A 140 -33.05 -4.59 -19.20
C THR A 140 -32.59 -5.81 -18.40
N ASN A 141 -31.73 -6.63 -19.01
CA ASN A 141 -31.13 -7.87 -18.45
C ASN A 141 -30.10 -7.65 -17.31
N VAL A 142 -30.23 -6.57 -16.52
CA VAL A 142 -29.33 -6.30 -15.39
C VAL A 142 -29.92 -6.91 -14.14
N THR A 143 -29.23 -7.85 -13.51
CA THR A 143 -29.68 -8.51 -12.30
C THR A 143 -29.68 -7.57 -11.10
N ASN A 144 -30.62 -7.76 -10.15
CA ASN A 144 -30.69 -6.97 -8.92
C ASN A 144 -29.39 -7.03 -8.11
N GLU A 145 -28.69 -8.17 -8.12
CA GLU A 145 -27.39 -8.34 -7.47
C GLU A 145 -26.32 -7.39 -8.02
N LYS A 146 -26.26 -7.20 -9.34
CA LYS A 146 -25.34 -6.23 -9.96
C LYS A 146 -25.69 -4.79 -9.57
N ILE A 147 -26.97 -4.47 -9.41
CA ILE A 147 -27.41 -3.15 -8.97
C ILE A 147 -27.05 -2.90 -7.50
N GLU A 148 -27.22 -3.89 -6.62
CA GLU A 148 -26.81 -3.79 -5.21
C GLU A 148 -25.31 -3.68 -5.06
N LEU A 149 -24.55 -4.50 -5.78
CA LEU A 149 -23.09 -4.43 -5.81
C LEU A 149 -22.58 -3.06 -6.30
N PHE A 150 -23.23 -2.48 -7.31
CA PHE A 150 -22.94 -1.13 -7.77
C PHE A 150 -23.20 -0.07 -6.70
N LYS A 151 -24.34 -0.17 -5.99
CA LYS A 151 -24.71 0.77 -4.91
C LYS A 151 -23.77 0.69 -3.69
N SER A 152 -23.25 -0.50 -3.37
CA SER A 152 -22.36 -0.72 -2.23
C SER A 152 -20.93 -0.24 -2.46
N ARG A 153 -20.49 -0.09 -3.72
CA ARG A 153 -19.14 0.32 -4.05
C ARG A 153 -18.97 1.83 -4.01
N GLN A 154 -18.24 2.33 -3.02
CA GLN A 154 -17.70 3.70 -3.03
C GLN A 154 -16.36 3.69 -3.78
N ILE A 155 -16.37 4.15 -5.02
CA ILE A 155 -15.17 4.19 -5.85
C ILE A 155 -14.52 5.57 -5.74
N THR A 156 -13.33 5.63 -5.14
CA THR A 156 -12.52 6.84 -5.06
C THR A 156 -11.52 6.85 -6.20
N ILE A 157 -11.53 7.91 -7.01
CA ILE A 157 -10.62 8.04 -8.16
C ILE A 157 -9.62 9.17 -7.90
N GLU A 158 -8.34 8.82 -7.82
CA GLU A 158 -7.24 9.78 -7.80
C GLU A 158 -6.62 9.98 -9.20
N LYS A 159 -6.38 11.24 -9.57
CA LYS A 159 -5.66 11.58 -10.81
C LYS A 159 -4.16 11.31 -10.63
N ALA A 160 -3.63 10.31 -11.27
CA ALA A 160 -2.18 10.12 -11.39
C ALA A 160 -1.61 11.03 -12.49
N ARG A 161 -0.78 12.00 -12.12
CA ARG A 161 0.07 12.73 -13.07
C ARG A 161 1.37 11.94 -13.25
N THR A 162 1.53 11.29 -14.38
CA THR A 162 2.78 10.62 -14.76
C THR A 162 3.80 11.64 -15.25
N ARG A 163 4.84 11.93 -14.43
CA ARG A 163 6.08 12.53 -14.92
C ARG A 163 7.07 11.39 -15.21
N LYS A 164 7.64 11.34 -16.43
CA LYS A 164 8.78 10.48 -16.73
C LYS A 164 9.97 10.94 -15.89
N SER A 165 10.32 10.17 -14.86
CA SER A 165 11.55 10.36 -14.09
C SER A 165 12.62 9.42 -14.67
N THR A 166 13.69 9.97 -15.20
CA THR A 166 14.92 9.21 -15.47
C THR A 166 15.55 8.89 -14.13
N ASN A 167 15.46 7.64 -13.69
CA ASN A 167 15.99 7.20 -12.42
C ASN A 167 17.50 6.95 -12.55
N LEU A 168 18.30 7.95 -12.17
CA LEU A 168 19.78 7.87 -12.13
C LEU A 168 20.32 7.45 -10.75
N TYR A 169 19.44 7.00 -9.84
CA TYR A 169 19.83 6.64 -8.47
C TYR A 169 20.23 5.16 -8.39
N SER A 170 21.33 4.91 -7.68
CA SER A 170 21.76 3.56 -7.32
C SER A 170 21.01 3.06 -6.06
N PHE A 171 20.99 1.75 -5.84
CA PHE A 171 20.43 1.14 -4.62
C PHE A 171 21.14 1.68 -3.36
N GLY A 172 20.38 2.08 -2.35
CA GLY A 172 20.88 2.64 -1.09
C GLY A 172 21.36 4.09 -1.15
N GLN A 173 21.31 4.74 -2.32
CA GLN A 173 21.69 6.14 -2.45
C GLN A 173 20.68 7.09 -1.79
N GLU A 174 19.39 6.84 -1.93
CA GLU A 174 18.30 7.57 -1.26
C GLU A 174 17.15 6.62 -0.92
N VAL A 175 16.83 6.51 0.36
CA VAL A 175 15.64 5.81 0.86
C VAL A 175 14.59 6.84 1.23
N GLN A 176 13.38 6.68 0.72
CA GLN A 176 12.23 7.52 1.04
C GLN A 176 11.37 6.85 2.09
N MET A 177 11.06 7.57 3.17
CA MET A 177 10.19 7.08 4.24
C MET A 177 8.93 7.96 4.34
N ASP A 178 7.80 7.31 4.60
CA ASP A 178 6.51 7.96 4.77
C ASP A 178 5.58 7.08 5.57
N ALA A 179 4.60 7.69 6.25
CA ALA A 179 3.51 6.98 6.88
C ALA A 179 2.18 7.33 6.22
N CYS A 180 1.28 6.39 6.20
CA CYS A 180 0.00 6.50 5.54
C CYS A 180 -1.12 6.01 6.43
N GLU A 181 -1.99 6.94 6.82
CA GLU A 181 -3.18 6.68 7.61
C GLU A 181 -4.31 6.09 6.77
N LYS A 182 -4.92 5.02 7.27
CA LYS A 182 -6.10 4.38 6.70
C LYS A 182 -6.71 3.39 7.70
N VAL A 183 -7.95 2.98 7.46
CA VAL A 183 -8.47 1.71 7.98
C VAL A 183 -7.90 0.61 7.08
N TRP A 184 -6.82 -0.04 7.52
CA TRP A 184 -6.12 -1.05 6.74
C TRP A 184 -6.70 -2.44 6.95
N PHE A 185 -7.17 -2.72 8.15
CA PHE A 185 -7.82 -3.96 8.57
C PHE A 185 -8.78 -3.68 9.74
N GLY A 186 -9.75 -4.55 9.93
CA GLY A 186 -10.77 -4.36 10.96
C GLY A 186 -11.53 -3.04 10.83
N ASN A 187 -11.80 -2.39 11.96
CA ASN A 187 -12.53 -1.10 12.02
C ASN A 187 -11.70 0.02 12.67
N VAL A 188 -10.39 -0.16 12.82
CA VAL A 188 -9.49 0.77 13.51
C VAL A 188 -8.61 1.47 12.49
N VAL A 189 -8.47 2.79 12.63
CA VAL A 189 -7.48 3.56 11.86
C VAL A 189 -6.10 3.17 12.32
N THR A 190 -5.23 2.81 11.39
CA THR A 190 -3.83 2.48 11.64
C THR A 190 -2.93 3.19 10.63
N HIS A 191 -1.66 3.34 10.98
CA HIS A 191 -0.66 4.01 10.18
C HIS A 191 0.33 3.01 9.62
N LEU A 192 0.41 2.90 8.30
CA LEU A 192 1.41 2.10 7.61
C LEU A 192 2.64 2.96 7.35
N HIS A 193 3.73 2.67 8.04
CA HIS A 193 5.05 3.22 7.76
C HIS A 193 5.72 2.41 6.66
N LEU A 194 6.22 3.06 5.61
CA LEU A 194 6.93 2.41 4.50
C LEU A 194 8.28 3.06 4.24
N ALA A 195 9.25 2.24 3.89
CA ALA A 195 10.55 2.67 3.40
C ALA A 195 10.80 2.11 2.00
N VAL A 196 11.08 2.99 1.04
CA VAL A 196 11.24 2.65 -0.38
C VAL A 196 12.57 3.16 -0.90
N ASP A 197 13.37 2.28 -1.51
CA ASP A 197 14.58 2.69 -2.21
C ASP A 197 14.23 3.41 -3.53
N LYS A 198 14.83 4.58 -3.72
CA LYS A 198 14.55 5.41 -4.89
C LYS A 198 15.12 4.84 -6.18
N GLY A 199 16.26 4.17 -6.11
CA GLY A 199 16.95 3.60 -7.27
C GLY A 199 16.19 2.42 -7.85
N THR A 200 15.88 1.44 -7.03
CA THR A 200 15.24 0.19 -7.42
C THR A 200 13.72 0.20 -7.30
N LYS A 201 13.15 1.21 -6.64
CA LYS A 201 11.71 1.26 -6.25
C LYS A 201 11.30 0.12 -5.32
N LYS A 202 12.26 -0.60 -4.76
CA LYS A 202 12.03 -1.69 -3.84
C LYS A 202 11.52 -1.16 -2.51
N VAL A 203 10.44 -1.72 -2.01
CA VAL A 203 10.00 -1.53 -0.63
C VAL A 203 10.94 -2.34 0.24
N LEU A 204 11.68 -1.66 1.11
CA LEU A 204 12.70 -2.28 1.95
C LEU A 204 12.10 -2.89 3.19
N PHE A 205 11.15 -2.20 3.81
CA PHE A 205 10.42 -2.65 4.98
C PHE A 205 9.11 -1.86 5.14
N GLY A 206 8.13 -2.43 5.82
CA GLY A 206 6.86 -1.80 6.19
C GLY A 206 6.48 -2.16 7.61
N TRP A 207 5.77 -1.25 8.31
CA TRP A 207 5.34 -1.48 9.68
C TRP A 207 4.04 -0.75 10.00
N PHE A 208 3.08 -1.45 10.59
CA PHE A 208 1.85 -0.88 11.09
C PHE A 208 1.99 -0.45 12.54
N GLU A 209 1.48 0.75 12.85
CA GLU A 209 1.29 1.28 14.20
C GLU A 209 -0.14 1.85 14.34
N TYR A 210 -0.65 1.93 15.56
CA TYR A 210 -1.94 2.57 15.82
C TYR A 210 -1.89 4.08 15.64
N GLU A 211 -0.73 4.68 15.87
CA GLU A 211 -0.49 6.11 15.70
C GLU A 211 0.78 6.35 14.87
N GLU A 212 0.87 7.49 14.21
CA GLU A 212 2.11 7.88 13.54
C GLU A 212 3.11 8.44 14.56
N ILE A 213 3.94 7.56 15.10
CA ILE A 213 4.96 7.86 16.10
C ILE A 213 6.37 7.59 15.56
N THR A 214 7.35 8.23 16.19
CA THR A 214 8.77 8.09 15.82
C THR A 214 9.26 6.64 15.86
N ARG A 215 8.70 5.83 16.76
CA ARG A 215 9.01 4.41 16.90
C ARG A 215 8.83 3.62 15.59
N GLY A 216 7.77 3.87 14.83
CA GLY A 216 7.54 3.22 13.54
C GLY A 216 8.71 3.45 12.57
N TYR A 217 9.25 4.67 12.53
CA TYR A 217 10.42 4.98 11.71
C TYR A 217 11.72 4.37 12.24
N PHE A 218 11.86 4.19 13.56
CA PHE A 218 12.98 3.46 14.15
C PHE A 218 12.97 1.99 13.73
N ILE A 219 11.80 1.36 13.77
CA ILE A 219 11.61 -0.03 13.33
C ILE A 219 11.97 -0.17 11.85
N LEU A 220 11.53 0.77 10.99
CA LEU A 220 11.95 0.78 9.58
C LEU A 220 13.46 0.86 9.45
N LEU A 221 14.10 1.83 10.11
CA LEU A 221 15.54 2.06 10.00
C LEU A 221 16.36 0.85 10.47
N PHE A 222 15.99 0.28 11.62
CA PHE A 222 16.64 -0.91 12.16
C PHE A 222 16.60 -2.07 11.16
N ASN A 223 15.41 -2.40 10.67
CA ASN A 223 15.25 -3.52 9.74
C ASN A 223 15.93 -3.27 8.38
N ILE A 224 15.98 -2.03 7.91
CA ILE A 224 16.75 -1.69 6.70
C ILE A 224 18.23 -1.96 6.91
N ILE A 225 18.79 -1.52 8.04
CA ILE A 225 20.21 -1.67 8.32
C ILE A 225 20.60 -3.14 8.48
N ILE A 226 19.81 -3.91 9.19
CA ILE A 226 20.05 -5.35 9.37
C ILE A 226 19.99 -6.11 8.04
N ASN A 227 18.99 -5.84 7.21
CA ASN A 227 18.76 -6.62 5.99
C ASN A 227 19.55 -6.15 4.77
N TYR A 228 19.89 -4.85 4.68
CA TYR A 228 20.47 -4.25 3.47
C TYR A 228 21.72 -3.42 3.72
N GLY A 229 21.95 -2.96 4.96
CA GLY A 229 23.02 -2.05 5.33
C GLY A 229 22.56 -0.61 5.51
N ILE A 230 23.51 0.30 5.70
CA ILE A 230 23.30 1.70 6.05
C ILE A 230 23.14 2.53 4.76
N PRO A 231 22.00 3.17 4.47
CA PRO A 231 21.82 4.00 3.29
C PRO A 231 22.63 5.30 3.38
N LEU A 232 22.97 5.91 2.23
CA LEU A 232 23.65 7.20 2.23
C LEU A 232 22.73 8.34 2.67
N LYS A 233 21.47 8.29 2.21
CA LYS A 233 20.49 9.36 2.42
C LYS A 233 19.12 8.79 2.76
N ILE A 234 18.48 9.41 3.74
CA ILE A 234 17.05 9.21 4.04
C ILE A 234 16.29 10.49 3.72
N LYS A 235 15.15 10.36 3.04
CA LYS A 235 14.26 11.46 2.72
C LYS A 235 12.88 11.25 3.33
N THR A 236 12.43 12.23 4.13
CA THR A 236 11.16 12.23 4.85
C THR A 236 10.35 13.49 4.55
N ASP A 237 9.16 13.60 5.10
CA ASP A 237 8.44 14.89 5.19
C ASP A 237 9.01 15.79 6.30
N ASN A 238 8.46 16.99 6.41
CA ASN A 238 8.92 17.99 7.37
C ASN A 238 8.12 17.94 8.68
N ARG A 239 7.79 16.76 9.19
CA ARG A 239 7.07 16.60 10.46
C ARG A 239 7.98 16.78 11.68
N ASN A 240 7.36 16.98 12.84
CA ASN A 240 8.07 17.20 14.12
C ASN A 240 8.99 16.03 14.50
N SER A 241 8.71 14.81 14.05
CA SER A 241 9.59 13.65 14.24
C SER A 241 10.96 13.81 13.57
N PHE A 242 11.06 14.63 12.51
CA PHE A 242 12.27 14.82 11.71
C PHE A 242 12.83 16.23 11.78
N SER A 243 12.03 17.24 12.20
CA SER A 243 12.47 18.62 12.29
C SER A 243 11.73 19.36 13.41
N ASN A 244 12.46 19.90 14.39
CA ASN A 244 11.86 20.67 15.48
C ASN A 244 11.60 22.13 15.13
N ASN A 245 12.24 22.66 14.11
CA ASN A 245 12.02 23.98 13.53
C ASN A 245 12.44 23.93 12.07
N LYS A 246 11.89 24.79 11.24
CA LYS A 246 12.08 24.80 9.79
C LYS A 246 13.52 24.66 9.29
N ASN A 247 14.53 24.76 10.17
CA ASN A 247 15.95 24.74 9.81
C ASN A 247 16.85 23.88 10.73
N LYS A 248 16.34 23.05 11.66
CA LYS A 248 17.17 22.25 12.59
C LYS A 248 16.73 20.80 12.59
N VAL A 249 17.13 20.05 11.58
CA VAL A 249 16.89 18.60 11.43
C VAL A 249 17.63 17.80 12.51
N ASP A 250 18.83 18.25 12.88
CA ASP A 250 19.78 17.53 13.75
C ASP A 250 19.38 17.53 15.23
N THR A 251 18.35 18.27 15.60
CA THR A 251 17.88 18.34 17.00
C THR A 251 16.81 17.33 17.35
N THR A 252 16.31 16.56 16.39
CA THR A 252 15.34 15.50 16.65
C THR A 252 16.03 14.19 17.00
N GLN A 253 15.33 13.30 17.72
CA GLN A 253 15.88 11.97 18.04
C GLN A 253 16.28 11.21 16.77
N PHE A 254 15.46 11.25 15.73
CA PHE A 254 15.75 10.61 14.45
C PHE A 254 16.95 11.25 13.72
N GLY A 255 17.06 12.58 13.79
CA GLY A 255 18.20 13.32 13.23
C GLY A 255 19.52 12.94 13.89
N ILE A 256 19.55 12.86 15.23
CA ILE A 256 20.74 12.43 16.00
C ILE A 256 21.16 10.99 15.62
N ILE A 257 20.19 10.08 15.44
CA ILE A 257 20.45 8.72 15.01
C ILE A 257 21.07 8.71 13.60
N CYS A 258 20.49 9.47 12.66
CA CYS A 258 21.02 9.58 11.31
C CYS A 258 22.45 10.13 11.30
N GLU A 259 22.72 11.17 12.08
CA GLU A 259 24.08 11.73 12.24
C GLU A 259 25.05 10.70 12.81
N THR A 260 24.66 9.98 13.87
CA THR A 260 25.48 8.92 14.48
C THR A 260 25.83 7.82 13.47
N LEU A 261 24.89 7.45 12.61
CA LEU A 261 25.06 6.42 11.57
C LEU A 261 25.71 6.98 10.29
N GLY A 262 25.99 8.29 10.23
CA GLY A 262 26.49 8.97 9.05
C GLY A 262 25.52 8.97 7.87
N ILE A 263 24.23 9.03 8.14
CA ILE A 263 23.16 9.09 7.13
C ILE A 263 22.77 10.56 6.92
N GLU A 264 22.74 11.01 5.68
CA GLU A 264 22.21 12.34 5.34
C GLU A 264 20.69 12.33 5.46
N LEU A 265 20.12 13.03 6.45
CA LEU A 265 18.68 13.20 6.58
C LEU A 265 18.22 14.46 5.83
N VAL A 266 17.30 14.28 4.89
CA VAL A 266 16.70 15.38 4.11
C VAL A 266 15.20 15.40 4.33
N THR A 267 14.70 16.53 4.84
CA THR A 267 13.27 16.75 4.99
C THR A 267 12.71 17.59 3.83
N THR A 268 11.48 17.37 3.44
CA THR A 268 10.83 18.12 2.37
C THR A 268 9.39 18.46 2.74
N SER A 269 9.02 19.73 2.57
CA SER A 269 7.62 20.18 2.69
C SER A 269 6.82 20.08 1.38
N VAL A 270 7.51 19.74 0.27
CA VAL A 270 6.89 19.69 -1.05
C VAL A 270 6.33 18.28 -1.29
N ALA A 271 5.02 18.18 -1.51
CA ALA A 271 4.32 16.92 -1.77
C ALA A 271 4.94 16.09 -2.93
N VAL A 272 5.56 16.74 -3.92
CA VAL A 272 6.25 16.06 -5.04
C VAL A 272 7.65 15.55 -4.65
N GLY A 273 8.09 15.75 -3.42
CA GLY A 273 9.45 15.45 -2.96
C GLY A 273 9.75 13.95 -2.78
N LYS A 274 8.73 13.12 -2.53
CA LYS A 274 8.84 11.68 -2.22
C LYS A 274 8.01 10.80 -3.16
N PRO A 275 8.16 10.89 -4.49
CA PRO A 275 7.23 10.29 -5.44
C PRO A 275 7.20 8.75 -5.41
N ASN A 276 8.28 8.09 -4.95
CA ASN A 276 8.34 6.63 -4.95
C ASN A 276 7.58 6.04 -3.77
N VAL A 277 7.75 6.57 -2.56
CA VAL A 277 7.01 6.11 -1.40
C VAL A 277 5.52 6.48 -1.49
N GLU A 278 5.18 7.67 -2.03
CA GLU A 278 3.79 8.05 -2.29
C GLU A 278 3.10 7.11 -3.29
N ARG A 279 3.82 6.71 -4.34
CA ARG A 279 3.32 5.72 -5.31
C ARG A 279 3.18 4.34 -4.69
N ALA A 280 4.14 3.92 -3.86
CA ALA A 280 4.04 2.68 -3.11
C ALA A 280 2.83 2.70 -2.16
N ASN A 281 2.65 3.76 -1.38
CA ASN A 281 1.49 3.96 -0.51
C ASN A 281 0.17 3.84 -1.27
N LYS A 282 0.08 4.45 -2.47
CA LYS A 282 -1.10 4.31 -3.31
C LYS A 282 -1.34 2.85 -3.71
N THR A 283 -0.31 2.17 -4.22
CA THR A 283 -0.43 0.77 -4.66
C THR A 283 -0.78 -0.17 -3.49
N PHE A 284 -0.24 0.11 -2.30
CA PHE A 284 -0.57 -0.64 -1.08
C PHE A 284 -2.02 -0.41 -0.67
N LYS A 285 -2.52 0.82 -0.68
CA LYS A 285 -3.95 1.11 -0.44
C LYS A 285 -4.87 0.36 -1.41
N ASP A 286 -4.46 0.24 -2.66
CA ASP A 286 -5.26 -0.40 -3.71
C ASP A 286 -5.30 -1.92 -3.61
N ARG A 287 -4.32 -2.55 -2.91
CA ARG A 287 -4.16 -4.01 -2.89
C ARG A 287 -4.14 -4.62 -1.50
N LEU A 288 -3.38 -4.04 -0.56
CA LEU A 288 -3.13 -4.64 0.74
C LEU A 288 -4.41 -4.75 1.59
N ILE A 289 -5.30 -3.74 1.51
CA ILE A 289 -6.57 -3.76 2.23
C ILE A 289 -7.40 -4.99 1.81
N ALA A 290 -7.51 -5.23 0.50
CA ALA A 290 -8.25 -6.36 -0.04
C ALA A 290 -7.58 -7.70 0.32
N GLU A 291 -6.24 -7.76 0.34
CA GLU A 291 -5.50 -8.95 0.76
C GLU A 291 -5.71 -9.26 2.24
N LEU A 292 -5.59 -8.26 3.12
CA LEU A 292 -5.78 -8.45 4.56
C LEU A 292 -7.22 -8.88 4.89
N GLU A 293 -8.20 -8.34 4.17
CA GLU A 293 -9.60 -8.74 4.28
C GLU A 293 -9.80 -10.19 3.82
N TYR A 294 -9.24 -10.56 2.66
CA TYR A 294 -9.32 -11.90 2.11
C TYR A 294 -8.69 -12.96 3.03
N GLU A 295 -7.53 -12.66 3.60
CA GLU A 295 -6.83 -13.51 4.57
C GLU A 295 -7.48 -13.49 5.98
N GLY A 296 -8.50 -12.66 6.20
CA GLY A 296 -9.17 -12.53 7.49
C GLY A 296 -8.31 -11.93 8.59
N ILE A 297 -7.31 -11.12 8.24
CA ILE A 297 -6.35 -10.52 9.17
C ILE A 297 -6.93 -9.24 9.76
N ASN A 298 -7.20 -9.25 11.07
CA ASN A 298 -7.77 -8.12 11.82
C ASN A 298 -6.88 -7.67 12.99
N ASP A 299 -5.71 -8.27 13.14
CA ASP A 299 -4.75 -8.04 14.21
C ASP A 299 -3.48 -7.39 13.66
N ILE A 300 -2.92 -6.41 14.40
CA ILE A 300 -1.78 -5.61 13.94
C ILE A 300 -0.50 -6.43 13.83
N ASP A 301 -0.29 -7.40 14.73
CA ASP A 301 0.95 -8.20 14.74
C ASP A 301 0.94 -9.16 13.54
N LYS A 302 -0.21 -9.82 13.29
CA LYS A 302 -0.41 -10.66 12.10
C LYS A 302 -0.34 -9.85 10.81
N ALA A 303 -0.87 -8.62 10.82
CA ALA A 303 -0.78 -7.72 9.67
C ALA A 303 0.68 -7.34 9.37
N ASN A 304 1.50 -7.07 10.40
CA ASN A 304 2.93 -6.81 10.26
C ASN A 304 3.70 -8.03 9.74
N GLU A 305 3.37 -9.20 10.22
CA GLU A 305 3.96 -10.46 9.76
C GLU A 305 3.62 -10.73 8.28
N TYR A 306 2.35 -10.66 7.92
CA TYR A 306 1.89 -10.83 6.54
C TYR A 306 2.51 -9.80 5.59
N LEU A 307 2.54 -8.53 6.01
CA LEU A 307 3.10 -7.43 5.25
C LEU A 307 4.53 -7.70 4.81
N ASN A 308 5.40 -8.11 5.74
CA ASN A 308 6.84 -8.25 5.48
C ASN A 308 7.20 -9.62 4.88
N ASN A 309 6.52 -10.70 5.28
CA ASN A 309 6.85 -12.05 4.85
C ASN A 309 6.17 -12.45 3.53
N VAL A 310 5.01 -11.88 3.21
CA VAL A 310 4.21 -12.25 2.04
C VAL A 310 4.04 -11.08 1.08
N PHE A 311 3.43 -9.98 1.54
CA PHE A 311 2.96 -8.94 0.64
C PHE A 311 4.10 -8.09 0.05
N ILE A 312 5.08 -7.64 0.84
CA ILE A 312 6.23 -6.87 0.34
C ILE A 312 7.07 -7.68 -0.64
N PRO A 313 7.45 -8.94 -0.40
CA PRO A 313 8.14 -9.78 -1.37
C PRO A 313 7.38 -9.91 -2.70
N TYR A 314 6.08 -10.17 -2.64
CA TYR A 314 5.22 -10.23 -3.82
C TYR A 314 5.22 -8.91 -4.60
N MET A 315 5.03 -7.77 -3.91
CA MET A 315 5.02 -6.45 -4.53
C MET A 315 6.37 -6.09 -5.16
N ASN A 316 7.46 -6.42 -4.48
CA ASN A 316 8.80 -6.17 -4.98
C ASN A 316 9.11 -6.99 -6.23
N LYS A 317 8.69 -8.26 -6.29
CA LYS A 317 8.83 -9.10 -7.49
C LYS A 317 8.14 -8.46 -8.70
N LYS A 318 7.02 -7.77 -8.49
CA LYS A 318 6.21 -7.18 -9.57
C LYS A 318 6.65 -5.76 -9.96
N PHE A 319 7.02 -4.91 -9.01
CA PHE A 319 7.14 -3.46 -9.21
C PHE A 319 8.54 -2.88 -8.98
N SER A 320 9.48 -3.65 -8.43
CA SER A 320 10.84 -3.19 -8.21
C SER A 320 11.79 -3.65 -9.31
N TYR A 321 12.93 -2.97 -9.39
CA TYR A 321 14.07 -3.40 -10.21
C TYR A 321 15.01 -4.25 -9.39
N GLU A 322 15.77 -5.12 -10.07
CA GLU A 322 16.81 -5.92 -9.44
C GLU A 322 17.93 -5.03 -8.85
N ILE A 323 18.46 -5.48 -7.72
CA ILE A 323 19.57 -4.78 -7.06
C ILE A 323 20.87 -5.07 -7.80
N ASN A 324 21.49 -4.04 -8.33
CA ASN A 324 22.86 -4.14 -8.84
C ASN A 324 23.85 -3.87 -7.69
N LEU A 325 24.38 -4.94 -7.13
CA LEU A 325 25.33 -4.87 -6.01
C LEU A 325 26.62 -4.11 -6.36
N LYS A 326 27.06 -4.13 -7.64
CA LYS A 326 28.29 -3.41 -8.08
C LYS A 326 28.15 -1.90 -8.00
N THR A 327 26.93 -1.38 -8.14
CA THR A 327 26.63 0.06 -8.07
C THR A 327 25.94 0.46 -6.79
N SER A 328 25.71 -0.48 -5.88
CA SER A 328 25.06 -0.22 -4.59
C SER A 328 25.82 0.83 -3.79
N LYS A 329 25.08 1.70 -3.12
CA LYS A 329 25.58 2.72 -2.20
C LYS A 329 25.21 2.42 -0.75
N MET A 330 24.62 1.24 -0.48
CA MET A 330 24.48 0.75 0.90
C MET A 330 25.86 0.50 1.49
N ARG A 331 26.11 1.03 2.67
CA ARG A 331 27.33 0.78 3.45
C ARG A 331 27.13 -0.46 4.31
N SER A 332 28.20 -1.21 4.54
CA SER A 332 28.16 -2.38 5.41
C SER A 332 27.76 -1.98 6.83
N ASN A 333 26.93 -2.80 7.45
CA ASN A 333 26.62 -2.69 8.86
C ASN A 333 27.70 -3.40 9.67
N ASN A 334 28.41 -2.66 10.51
CA ASN A 334 29.45 -3.19 11.40
C ASN A 334 28.98 -3.26 12.87
N TYR A 335 27.72 -2.90 13.14
CA TYR A 335 27.15 -2.94 14.47
C TYR A 335 26.47 -4.30 14.72
N THR A 336 26.54 -4.78 15.96
CA THR A 336 25.68 -5.87 16.42
C THR A 336 24.23 -5.40 16.52
N GLU A 337 23.27 -6.33 16.60
CA GLU A 337 21.87 -5.98 16.79
C GLU A 337 21.63 -5.20 18.08
N GLU A 338 22.34 -5.55 19.16
CA GLU A 338 22.25 -4.86 20.46
C GLU A 338 22.79 -3.43 20.39
N GLU A 339 23.97 -3.24 19.78
CA GLU A 339 24.52 -1.90 19.57
C GLU A 339 23.60 -1.05 18.71
N LEU A 340 23.07 -1.61 17.62
CA LEU A 340 22.15 -0.92 16.73
C LEU A 340 20.84 -0.55 17.45
N ASN A 341 20.33 -1.43 18.30
CA ASN A 341 19.15 -1.17 19.12
C ASN A 341 19.38 0.00 20.09
N LEU A 342 20.56 0.10 20.70
CA LEU A 342 20.94 1.23 21.56
C LEU A 342 21.18 2.53 20.77
N ILE A 343 21.65 2.44 19.53
CA ILE A 343 21.83 3.60 18.65
C ILE A 343 20.45 4.12 18.20
N ILE A 344 19.59 3.23 17.69
CA ILE A 344 18.25 3.54 17.19
C ILE A 344 17.25 3.54 18.35
N SER A 345 17.33 4.59 19.16
CA SER A 345 16.57 4.71 20.42
C SER A 345 16.28 6.17 20.75
N GLU A 346 15.24 6.39 21.55
CA GLU A 346 14.99 7.70 22.16
C GLU A 346 15.91 7.91 23.36
N LYS A 347 16.48 9.07 23.51
CA LYS A 347 17.46 9.41 24.52
C LYS A 347 17.03 10.64 25.32
N TYR A 348 17.01 10.53 26.63
CA TYR A 348 16.60 11.59 27.55
C TYR A 348 17.62 11.76 28.66
N ASN A 349 18.14 12.98 28.84
CA ASN A 349 19.02 13.27 29.96
C ASN A 349 18.24 13.23 31.27
N ARG A 350 18.75 12.49 32.23
CA ARG A 350 18.17 12.27 33.57
C ARG A 350 19.27 12.31 34.61
N ILE A 351 18.85 12.33 35.84
CA ILE A 351 19.74 12.32 37.03
C ILE A 351 19.30 11.18 37.92
N ILE A 352 20.28 10.48 38.49
CA ILE A 352 20.06 9.41 39.44
C ILE A 352 19.68 10.02 40.80
N ASP A 353 18.69 9.44 41.46
CA ASP A 353 18.19 9.85 42.75
C ASP A 353 18.97 9.19 43.94
N ASN A 354 18.56 9.50 45.17
CA ASN A 354 19.16 8.95 46.41
C ASN A 354 19.05 7.43 46.53
N ALA A 355 18.13 6.83 45.82
CA ALA A 355 17.87 5.39 45.83
C ALA A 355 18.55 4.67 44.66
N SER A 356 19.49 5.34 44.01
CA SER A 356 20.15 4.83 42.82
C SER A 356 19.18 4.51 41.68
N SER A 357 18.02 5.23 41.61
CA SER A 357 17.02 5.03 40.59
C SER A 357 16.91 6.22 39.64
N VAL A 358 16.35 5.95 38.46
CA VAL A 358 16.07 6.95 37.42
C VAL A 358 14.55 7.09 37.26
N LYS A 359 14.04 8.31 37.33
CA LYS A 359 12.61 8.58 37.14
C LYS A 359 12.28 8.90 35.67
N TYR A 360 11.29 8.20 35.12
CA TYR A 360 10.73 8.49 33.80
C TYR A 360 9.21 8.23 33.81
N ASN A 361 8.41 9.13 33.28
CA ASN A 361 6.93 9.07 33.21
C ASN A 361 6.26 8.63 34.53
N ASN A 362 6.71 9.22 35.65
CA ASN A 362 6.24 8.88 37.03
C ASN A 362 6.50 7.47 37.49
N LYS A 363 7.37 6.73 36.80
CA LYS A 363 7.87 5.43 37.19
C LYS A 363 9.34 5.52 37.55
N TYR A 364 9.81 4.59 38.36
CA TYR A 364 11.19 4.51 38.83
C TYR A 364 11.84 3.25 38.30
N TYR A 365 13.09 3.38 37.88
CA TYR A 365 13.87 2.31 37.27
C TYR A 365 15.24 2.20 37.94
N ILE A 366 15.69 0.98 38.24
CA ILE A 366 17.02 0.72 38.76
C ILE A 366 17.95 0.19 37.66
N PRO A 367 19.23 0.65 37.64
CA PRO A 367 20.21 0.14 36.70
C PRO A 367 20.68 -1.26 37.10
N VAL A 368 20.72 -2.16 36.15
CA VAL A 368 21.19 -3.54 36.29
C VAL A 368 22.28 -3.78 35.23
N ASN A 369 23.39 -4.37 35.67
CA ASN A 369 24.43 -4.77 34.74
C ASN A 369 23.90 -5.85 33.80
N PRO A 370 23.95 -5.65 32.47
CA PRO A 370 23.36 -6.57 31.50
C PRO A 370 24.03 -7.96 31.50
N ASP A 371 25.34 -8.03 31.82
CA ASP A 371 26.12 -9.28 31.77
C ASP A 371 25.91 -10.14 33.00
N THR A 372 25.79 -9.51 34.19
CA THR A 372 25.72 -10.20 35.47
C THR A 372 24.30 -10.27 36.03
N GLY A 373 23.37 -9.45 35.56
CA GLY A 373 22.04 -9.31 36.12
C GLY A 373 22.00 -8.65 37.51
N VAL A 374 23.11 -8.09 37.97
CA VAL A 374 23.23 -7.50 39.31
C VAL A 374 22.86 -6.02 39.29
N VAL A 375 22.06 -5.59 40.29
CA VAL A 375 21.72 -4.17 40.48
C VAL A 375 23.01 -3.39 40.76
N THR A 376 23.22 -2.31 40.02
CA THR A 376 24.37 -1.44 40.17
C THR A 376 23.94 -0.12 40.80
N SER A 377 24.60 0.26 41.90
CA SER A 377 24.31 1.49 42.63
C SER A 377 25.23 2.62 42.17
N PHE A 378 24.66 3.81 42.05
CA PHE A 378 25.37 5.04 41.66
C PHE A 378 25.13 6.14 42.70
N MET A 379 26.02 7.10 42.72
CA MET A 379 25.89 8.26 43.61
C MET A 379 24.70 9.14 43.16
N GLN A 380 24.05 9.74 44.14
CA GLN A 380 23.01 10.73 43.87
C GLN A 380 23.54 11.88 42.99
N LYS A 381 22.70 12.37 42.10
CA LYS A 381 23.00 13.43 41.11
C LYS A 381 23.97 13.00 40.00
N THR A 382 24.32 11.73 39.90
CA THR A 382 25.04 11.25 38.73
C THR A 382 24.15 11.46 37.48
N GLU A 383 24.73 12.09 36.47
CA GLU A 383 24.05 12.27 35.18
C GLU A 383 23.96 10.95 34.43
N CYS A 384 22.80 10.67 33.84
CA CYS A 384 22.59 9.51 33.02
C CYS A 384 21.74 9.85 31.78
N THR A 385 21.94 9.09 30.71
CA THR A 385 21.07 9.13 29.55
C THR A 385 20.08 7.97 29.66
N PHE A 386 18.80 8.26 29.86
CA PHE A 386 17.72 7.26 29.81
C PHE A 386 17.44 6.95 28.35
N ILE A 387 17.39 5.68 28.01
CA ILE A 387 17.29 5.18 26.62
C ILE A 387 16.05 4.31 26.50
N ILE A 388 15.23 4.58 25.49
CA ILE A 388 14.08 3.76 25.12
C ILE A 388 14.34 3.22 23.72
N THR A 389 14.53 1.91 23.63
CA THR A 389 14.78 1.24 22.36
C THR A 389 13.48 1.07 21.56
N TYR A 390 13.56 0.81 20.28
CA TYR A 390 12.37 0.62 19.42
C TYR A 390 11.51 -0.58 19.84
N ASN A 391 12.10 -1.61 20.46
CA ASN A 391 11.41 -2.77 21.02
C ASN A 391 10.89 -2.55 22.46
N ALA A 392 10.85 -1.28 22.91
CA ALA A 392 10.36 -0.86 24.22
C ALA A 392 11.17 -1.39 25.41
N GLU A 393 12.44 -1.69 25.25
CA GLU A 393 13.35 -1.94 26.36
C GLU A 393 13.87 -0.61 26.92
N TYR A 394 14.10 -0.60 28.23
CA TYR A 394 14.62 0.56 28.93
C TYR A 394 16.07 0.33 29.34
N TRP A 395 16.93 1.26 28.99
CA TRP A 395 18.35 1.25 29.28
C TRP A 395 18.79 2.60 29.82
N CYS A 396 19.94 2.66 30.46
CA CYS A 396 20.63 3.91 30.73
C CYS A 396 22.12 3.82 30.42
N LYS A 397 22.66 4.97 29.99
CA LYS A 397 24.10 5.14 29.83
C LYS A 397 24.61 6.01 30.95
N ILE A 398 25.58 5.50 31.73
CA ILE A 398 26.21 6.16 32.87
C ILE A 398 27.71 6.01 32.69
N GLU A 399 28.48 7.12 32.74
CA GLU A 399 29.95 7.13 32.62
C GLU A 399 30.47 6.28 31.44
N GLY A 400 29.75 6.30 30.32
CA GLY A 400 30.13 5.56 29.12
C GLY A 400 29.59 4.13 29.01
N ASN A 401 29.16 3.52 30.13
CA ASN A 401 28.66 2.14 30.20
C ASN A 401 27.13 2.09 30.07
N TYR A 402 26.62 0.99 29.52
CA TYR A 402 25.18 0.74 29.36
C TYR A 402 24.69 -0.22 30.44
N TYR A 403 23.53 0.11 31.02
CA TYR A 403 22.85 -0.68 32.04
C TYR A 403 21.40 -0.89 31.64
N LYS A 404 20.87 -2.09 31.80
CA LYS A 404 19.46 -2.37 31.60
C LYS A 404 18.67 -1.76 32.76
N LEU A 405 17.50 -1.20 32.48
CA LEU A 405 16.65 -0.58 33.49
C LEU A 405 15.48 -1.49 33.82
N ILE A 406 15.27 -1.77 35.09
CA ILE A 406 14.14 -2.55 35.59
C ILE A 406 13.20 -1.62 36.35
N GLU A 407 11.92 -1.63 36.01
CA GLU A 407 10.89 -0.87 36.70
C GLU A 407 10.72 -1.39 38.15
N ILE A 408 10.65 -0.46 39.08
CA ILE A 408 10.40 -0.76 40.49
C ILE A 408 9.14 -0.04 40.97
N GLU A 409 8.45 -0.62 41.96
CA GLU A 409 7.33 0.06 42.59
C GLU A 409 7.79 1.33 43.29
N ASN A 410 6.91 2.36 43.29
CA ASN A 410 7.21 3.66 43.86
C ASN A 410 7.43 3.52 45.37
N ARG A 411 8.67 3.75 45.85
CA ARG A 411 9.06 3.68 47.30
C ARG A 411 8.27 4.64 48.17
N ASP A 412 7.79 5.75 47.64
CA ASP A 412 6.95 6.70 48.39
C ASP A 412 5.66 6.07 48.91
N SER A 413 5.15 5.04 48.21
CA SER A 413 3.96 4.30 48.65
C SER A 413 4.27 3.28 49.74
N THR A 414 5.47 2.70 49.73
CA THR A 414 5.91 1.73 50.73
C THR A 414 6.36 2.38 52.05
N MET A 415 7.13 3.47 51.97
CA MET A 415 7.50 4.25 53.17
C MET A 415 6.28 4.91 53.82
N LYS A 416 5.32 5.42 53.05
CA LYS A 416 4.07 5.93 53.62
C LYS A 416 3.25 4.83 54.30
N LYS A 417 3.23 3.61 53.79
CA LYS A 417 2.54 2.47 54.41
C LYS A 417 3.19 2.05 55.73
N GLU A 418 4.51 2.15 55.90
CA GLU A 418 5.22 1.86 57.14
C GLU A 418 5.05 2.96 58.19
N ILE A 419 4.94 4.23 57.78
CA ILE A 419 4.73 5.37 58.70
C ILE A 419 3.24 5.47 59.12
N ASP A 420 2.30 5.07 58.26
CA ASP A 420 0.86 5.21 58.48
C ASP A 420 0.19 4.00 59.17
N ASN A 421 0.91 2.93 59.52
CA ASN A 421 0.35 1.83 60.32
C ASN A 421 -0.10 2.26 61.74
N ASN A 422 0.08 3.54 62.10
CA ASN A 422 -0.31 4.08 63.40
C ASN A 422 -1.40 5.17 63.38
N LYS A 423 -2.04 5.47 62.23
CA LYS A 423 -3.19 6.37 62.20
C LYS A 423 -4.18 5.97 61.07
N PRO A 424 -5.49 5.92 61.36
CA PRO A 424 -6.49 5.72 60.31
C PRO A 424 -6.54 6.96 59.42
N ILE A 425 -6.25 6.78 58.14
CA ILE A 425 -6.29 7.85 57.15
C ILE A 425 -7.62 7.79 56.42
N GLU A 426 -8.41 8.84 56.53
CA GLU A 426 -9.51 9.17 55.59
C GLU A 426 -8.93 9.48 54.24
N ILE A 427 -9.05 8.57 53.29
CA ILE A 427 -8.67 8.80 51.89
C ILE A 427 -9.73 9.70 51.25
N LYS A 428 -9.50 10.99 51.22
CA LYS A 428 -10.25 11.91 50.32
C LYS A 428 -9.86 11.60 48.89
N LYS A 429 -10.74 10.88 48.18
CA LYS A 429 -10.59 10.72 46.73
C LYS A 429 -10.57 12.11 46.09
N TYR A 430 -9.47 12.46 45.44
CA TYR A 430 -9.39 13.65 44.61
C TYR A 430 -10.39 13.45 43.46
N ILE A 431 -11.43 14.28 43.41
CA ILE A 431 -12.38 14.35 42.30
C ILE A 431 -12.00 15.59 41.50
N PRO A 432 -11.44 15.43 40.28
CA PRO A 432 -11.09 16.57 39.45
C PRO A 432 -12.32 17.46 39.21
N PRO A 433 -12.16 18.80 39.20
CA PRO A 433 -13.26 19.72 38.91
C PRO A 433 -13.88 19.42 37.52
N ALA A 434 -15.14 19.81 37.34
CA ALA A 434 -15.93 19.46 36.13
C ALA A 434 -15.29 19.92 34.80
N ASN A 435 -14.46 20.96 34.84
CA ASN A 435 -13.73 21.53 33.70
C ASN A 435 -12.37 20.86 33.45
N HIS A 436 -11.96 19.88 34.27
CA HIS A 436 -10.68 19.22 34.12
C HIS A 436 -10.63 18.41 32.80
N PRO A 437 -9.52 18.48 32.03
CA PRO A 437 -9.39 17.81 30.73
C PRO A 437 -9.74 16.32 30.74
N TRP A 438 -9.42 15.61 31.79
CA TRP A 438 -9.71 14.17 31.97
C TRP A 438 -11.20 13.85 32.08
N ARG A 439 -12.05 14.78 32.56
CA ARG A 439 -13.50 14.57 32.62
C ARG A 439 -14.17 14.78 31.28
N LYS A 440 -13.61 15.62 30.40
CA LYS A 440 -14.15 15.84 29.05
C LYS A 440 -14.02 14.59 28.15
N ASN A 441 -13.02 13.75 28.38
CA ASN A 441 -12.83 12.52 27.59
C ASN A 441 -13.64 11.31 28.10
N MET A 442 -14.29 11.40 29.27
CA MET A 442 -15.17 10.32 29.77
C MET A 442 -16.62 10.41 29.30
N MET A 443 -17.04 11.52 28.68
CA MET A 443 -18.41 11.68 28.15
C MET A 443 -18.54 11.41 26.65
N LEU A 444 -17.48 10.86 26.02
CA LEU A 444 -17.48 10.45 24.61
C LEU A 444 -17.24 8.94 24.44
N LYS A 445 -17.85 8.14 25.33
CA LYS A 445 -18.02 6.69 25.12
C LYS A 445 -19.48 6.33 25.22
#